data_250bcae8f67a481a99259dfce9b19e4f
#
_entry.id   250bcae8f67a481a99259dfce9b19e4f
#
_cell.length_a   1.000
_cell.length_b   1.000
_cell.length_c   1.000
_cell.angle_alpha   90.00
_cell.angle_beta   90.00
_cell.angle_gamma   90.00
#
_symmetry.space_group_name_H-M   'P 1'
#
loop_
_entity.id
_entity.type
_entity.pdbx_description
1 polymer ?
#
loop_
_entity_poly.entity_id
_entity_poly.type
_entity_poly.pdbx_seq_one_letter_code
_entity_poly.pdbx_strand_id
1 'polypeptide(L)'
;MDYNNLPAKRLIDPGGQDKPQVFRTLRNIDLNLLTIFEAVYVHKGIVNAAKILNLTPSAISQSIQKLRAIFPDPLFIRKGQGVTPTAYATHLHEYISQGLESILGALDLTGSYDKQRTITIGTSPSVGALVLPTIYQAVKREAPQLLLRNIQVNDTETQLAQFQTDLIIDSNSFGSRALAHNVLYADGLLLVCRKNHPALSQTATMENLRDYEYALFMNEGHNLNHLRQRINDLFPDRQVNFSSYNMFTIAALIGSSDLITIMPARLYNLLRHCWPLEQIPFAPLNAESIEISLHYNKLSLRDPVLENVINIVRQAF
;
A
#
# COMPACT_ATOMS: atom_id res chain seq x y z
N MET A 1 -12.98 3.96 -39.05
CA MET A 1 -11.82 4.39 -38.25
C MET A 1 -12.23 4.23 -36.79
N ASP A 2 -11.65 3.24 -36.13
CA ASP A 2 -11.97 2.84 -34.76
C ASP A 2 -11.36 3.86 -33.77
N TYR A 3 -12.22 4.64 -33.14
CA TYR A 3 -11.83 5.64 -32.11
C TYR A 3 -11.76 5.05 -30.69
N ASN A 4 -11.84 3.73 -30.52
CA ASN A 4 -11.93 3.07 -29.21
C ASN A 4 -10.60 2.68 -28.58
N ASN A 5 -9.45 3.15 -29.08
CA ASN A 5 -8.13 2.74 -28.57
C ASN A 5 -7.17 3.93 -28.36
N LEU A 6 -7.63 4.97 -27.67
CA LEU A 6 -6.70 5.95 -27.07
C LEU A 6 -6.46 5.53 -25.61
N PRO A 7 -5.24 5.08 -25.27
CA PRO A 7 -4.90 4.84 -23.88
C PRO A 7 -5.05 6.14 -23.11
N ALA A 8 -5.77 6.12 -22.00
CA ALA A 8 -5.81 7.22 -21.04
C ALA A 8 -4.35 7.51 -20.62
N LYS A 9 -3.69 8.46 -21.28
CA LYS A 9 -2.39 8.97 -20.89
C LYS A 9 -2.54 9.52 -19.48
N ARG A 10 -1.96 8.84 -18.51
CA ARG A 10 -1.86 9.35 -17.14
C ARG A 10 -1.19 10.72 -17.21
N LEU A 11 -1.86 11.74 -16.70
CA LEU A 11 -1.35 13.11 -16.58
C LEU A 11 -0.01 13.19 -15.82
N ILE A 12 0.41 12.10 -15.17
CA ILE A 12 1.61 11.99 -14.36
C ILE A 12 2.27 10.65 -14.67
N ASP A 13 3.22 10.67 -15.60
CA ASP A 13 4.18 9.59 -15.79
C ASP A 13 5.49 9.99 -15.08
N PRO A 14 6.05 9.19 -14.17
CA PRO A 14 7.24 9.55 -13.39
C PRO A 14 8.52 9.82 -14.20
N GLY A 15 8.51 9.59 -15.51
CA GLY A 15 9.68 9.73 -16.41
C GLY A 15 9.57 10.71 -17.57
N GLY A 16 8.44 11.39 -17.80
CA GLY A 16 8.21 12.19 -19.03
C GLY A 16 8.61 13.66 -18.91
N GLN A 17 9.34 14.16 -19.93
CA GLN A 17 9.81 15.56 -20.05
C GLN A 17 8.71 16.61 -20.34
N ASP A 18 7.43 16.23 -20.53
CA ASP A 18 6.33 17.12 -20.94
C ASP A 18 5.52 17.75 -19.78
N LYS A 19 5.90 17.49 -18.53
CA LYS A 19 5.19 17.99 -17.33
C LYS A 19 5.04 19.52 -17.21
N PRO A 20 6.04 20.35 -17.57
CA PRO A 20 5.90 21.81 -17.44
C PRO A 20 4.82 22.41 -18.33
N GLN A 21 4.53 21.81 -19.48
CA GLN A 21 3.58 22.37 -20.45
C GLN A 21 2.12 22.12 -20.05
N VAL A 22 1.80 20.95 -19.49
CA VAL A 22 0.45 20.62 -18.98
C VAL A 22 0.05 21.57 -17.85
N PHE A 23 0.93 21.76 -16.87
CA PHE A 23 0.67 22.68 -15.76
C PHE A 23 0.55 24.13 -16.20
N ARG A 24 1.35 24.58 -17.20
CA ARG A 24 1.22 25.93 -17.78
C ARG A 24 -0.12 26.11 -18.46
N THR A 25 -0.60 25.12 -19.21
CA THR A 25 -1.91 25.15 -19.86
C THR A 25 -3.03 25.21 -18.83
N LEU A 26 -3.02 24.34 -17.83
CA LEU A 26 -4.03 24.31 -16.78
C LEU A 26 -4.05 25.59 -15.94
N ARG A 27 -2.88 26.17 -15.64
CA ARG A 27 -2.78 27.44 -14.90
C ARG A 27 -3.48 28.61 -15.60
N ASN A 28 -3.52 28.58 -16.92
CA ASN A 28 -4.13 29.65 -17.72
C ASN A 28 -5.64 29.48 -17.91
N ILE A 29 -6.23 28.38 -17.45
CA ILE A 29 -7.66 28.09 -17.54
C ILE A 29 -8.24 28.16 -16.14
N ASP A 30 -9.25 29.01 -15.94
CA ASP A 30 -10.06 28.97 -14.71
C ASP A 30 -10.95 27.72 -14.74
N LEU A 31 -10.59 26.70 -13.96
CA LEU A 31 -11.31 25.42 -13.90
C LEU A 31 -12.76 25.57 -13.43
N ASN A 32 -13.12 26.66 -12.71
CA ASN A 32 -14.51 26.93 -12.35
C ASN A 32 -15.39 27.17 -13.58
N LEU A 33 -14.81 27.63 -14.69
CA LEU A 33 -15.56 27.77 -15.94
C LEU A 33 -16.08 26.43 -16.48
N LEU A 34 -15.37 25.33 -16.22
CA LEU A 34 -15.79 23.98 -16.62
C LEU A 34 -17.00 23.52 -15.81
N THR A 35 -17.05 23.83 -14.51
CA THR A 35 -18.23 23.58 -13.66
C THR A 35 -19.43 24.37 -14.15
N ILE A 36 -19.24 25.63 -14.57
CA ILE A 36 -20.30 26.47 -15.12
C ILE A 36 -20.78 25.92 -16.47
N PHE A 37 -19.88 25.50 -17.34
CA PHE A 37 -20.22 24.84 -18.60
C PHE A 37 -21.10 23.61 -18.35
N GLU A 38 -20.70 22.74 -17.43
CA GLU A 38 -21.43 21.52 -17.10
C GLU A 38 -22.83 21.83 -16.56
N ALA A 39 -22.96 22.81 -15.66
CA ALA A 39 -24.27 23.24 -15.15
C ALA A 39 -25.20 23.78 -16.26
N VAL A 40 -24.66 24.56 -17.21
CA VAL A 40 -25.46 25.07 -18.35
C VAL A 40 -25.87 23.95 -19.30
N TYR A 41 -24.97 22.96 -19.52
CA TYR A 41 -25.24 21.81 -20.38
C TYR A 41 -26.32 20.91 -19.80
N VAL A 42 -26.20 20.51 -18.54
CA VAL A 42 -27.13 19.61 -17.86
C VAL A 42 -28.53 20.28 -17.68
N HIS A 43 -28.57 21.52 -17.23
CA HIS A 43 -29.80 22.22 -16.92
C HIS A 43 -30.39 23.00 -18.13
N LYS A 44 -29.78 22.88 -19.32
CA LYS A 44 -30.26 23.41 -20.61
C LYS A 44 -30.62 24.88 -20.59
N GLY A 45 -29.96 25.69 -19.73
CA GLY A 45 -30.26 27.10 -19.63
C GLY A 45 -29.39 27.88 -18.64
N ILE A 46 -29.11 29.14 -19.00
CA ILE A 46 -28.32 30.07 -18.20
C ILE A 46 -29.00 30.38 -16.86
N VAL A 47 -30.31 30.59 -16.87
CA VAL A 47 -31.08 30.93 -15.67
C VAL A 47 -31.14 29.73 -14.71
N ASN A 48 -31.31 28.52 -15.24
CA ASN A 48 -31.35 27.32 -14.42
C ASN A 48 -29.98 27.02 -13.80
N ALA A 49 -28.89 27.11 -14.57
CA ALA A 49 -27.53 26.96 -14.07
C ALA A 49 -27.20 28.00 -12.99
N ALA A 50 -27.66 29.26 -13.19
CA ALA A 50 -27.47 30.31 -12.20
C ALA A 50 -28.14 29.99 -10.85
N LYS A 51 -29.35 29.44 -10.85
CA LYS A 51 -30.02 28.98 -9.63
C LYS A 51 -29.28 27.87 -8.92
N ILE A 52 -28.82 26.85 -9.65
CA ILE A 52 -28.10 25.70 -9.08
C ILE A 52 -26.75 26.11 -8.47
N LEU A 53 -26.02 26.99 -9.16
CA LEU A 53 -24.71 27.45 -8.71
C LEU A 53 -24.77 28.63 -7.73
N ASN A 54 -25.95 29.11 -7.40
CA ASN A 54 -26.18 30.32 -6.57
C ASN A 54 -25.40 31.54 -7.11
N LEU A 55 -25.48 31.73 -8.44
CA LEU A 55 -24.89 32.84 -9.20
C LEU A 55 -25.94 33.65 -9.91
N THR A 56 -25.56 34.83 -10.43
CA THR A 56 -26.45 35.61 -11.29
C THR A 56 -26.40 35.10 -12.73
N PRO A 57 -27.53 35.22 -13.51
CA PRO A 57 -27.51 34.86 -14.94
C PRO A 57 -26.47 35.65 -15.76
N SER A 58 -26.18 36.89 -15.36
CA SER A 58 -25.10 37.70 -15.95
C SER A 58 -23.72 37.07 -15.74
N ALA A 59 -23.41 36.58 -14.52
CA ALA A 59 -22.17 35.94 -14.21
C ALA A 59 -21.99 34.63 -15.04
N ILE A 60 -23.03 33.81 -15.16
CA ILE A 60 -23.04 32.62 -16.01
C ILE A 60 -22.76 32.99 -17.47
N SER A 61 -23.45 34.03 -17.98
CA SER A 61 -23.27 34.50 -19.36
C SER A 61 -21.82 34.95 -19.62
N GLN A 62 -21.23 35.72 -18.69
CA GLN A 62 -19.83 36.16 -18.79
C GLN A 62 -18.85 34.95 -18.77
N SER A 63 -19.14 33.95 -17.97
CA SER A 63 -18.33 32.74 -17.89
C SER A 63 -18.36 31.93 -19.20
N ILE A 64 -19.58 31.80 -19.80
CA ILE A 64 -19.69 31.17 -21.14
C ILE A 64 -18.96 32.00 -22.20
N GLN A 65 -18.98 33.35 -22.10
CA GLN A 65 -18.20 34.20 -23.00
C GLN A 65 -16.69 33.96 -22.87
N LYS A 66 -16.18 33.79 -21.65
CA LYS A 66 -14.75 33.43 -21.42
C LYS A 66 -14.42 32.07 -22.01
N LEU A 67 -15.32 31.08 -21.88
CA LEU A 67 -15.12 29.76 -22.50
C LEU A 67 -15.06 29.83 -24.04
N ARG A 68 -15.86 30.68 -24.65
CA ARG A 68 -15.82 30.94 -26.11
C ARG A 68 -14.51 31.58 -26.58
N ALA A 69 -13.78 32.24 -25.69
CA ALA A 69 -12.43 32.75 -25.99
C ALA A 69 -11.37 31.63 -25.93
N ILE A 70 -11.65 30.56 -25.21
CA ILE A 70 -10.76 29.41 -25.06
C ILE A 70 -11.01 28.36 -26.15
N PHE A 71 -12.28 28.10 -26.44
CA PHE A 71 -12.71 27.07 -27.39
C PHE A 71 -13.18 27.71 -28.72
N PRO A 72 -12.83 27.17 -29.88
CA PRO A 72 -13.19 27.70 -31.19
C PRO A 72 -14.64 27.36 -31.58
N ASP A 73 -15.59 27.50 -30.65
CA ASP A 73 -16.98 27.09 -30.83
C ASP A 73 -17.92 27.97 -29.97
N PRO A 74 -19.12 28.30 -30.42
CA PRO A 74 -20.12 29.05 -29.63
C PRO A 74 -20.63 28.26 -28.42
N LEU A 75 -20.40 26.96 -28.31
CA LEU A 75 -20.75 26.00 -27.26
C LEU A 75 -22.27 25.84 -27.10
N PHE A 76 -23.00 26.93 -27.00
CA PHE A 76 -24.47 26.95 -26.81
C PHE A 76 -25.13 27.91 -27.74
N ILE A 77 -26.22 27.43 -28.40
CA ILE A 77 -27.06 28.20 -29.31
C ILE A 77 -28.40 28.49 -28.60
N ARG A 78 -28.87 29.70 -28.70
CA ARG A 78 -30.14 30.12 -28.11
C ARG A 78 -31.31 29.41 -28.80
N LYS A 79 -32.18 28.77 -28.05
CA LYS A 79 -33.41 28.11 -28.57
C LYS A 79 -34.56 28.37 -27.61
N GLY A 80 -35.51 29.24 -28.04
CA GLY A 80 -36.63 29.66 -27.18
C GLY A 80 -36.14 30.35 -25.90
N GLN A 81 -36.62 29.87 -24.76
CA GLN A 81 -36.20 30.37 -23.43
C GLN A 81 -34.93 29.68 -22.86
N GLY A 82 -34.37 28.71 -23.58
CA GLY A 82 -33.19 27.94 -23.15
C GLY A 82 -32.02 28.02 -24.12
N VAL A 83 -31.11 27.08 -23.97
CA VAL A 83 -29.96 26.89 -24.86
C VAL A 83 -29.89 25.44 -25.33
N THR A 84 -29.37 25.23 -26.54
CA THR A 84 -29.04 23.93 -27.09
C THR A 84 -27.53 23.84 -27.27
N PRO A 85 -26.86 22.78 -26.80
CA PRO A 85 -25.43 22.61 -27.03
C PRO A 85 -25.12 22.35 -28.50
N THR A 86 -23.93 22.79 -28.96
CA THR A 86 -23.38 22.39 -30.25
C THR A 86 -22.87 20.95 -30.23
N ALA A 87 -22.56 20.38 -31.38
CA ALA A 87 -21.93 19.06 -31.44
C ALA A 87 -20.55 19.08 -30.72
N TYR A 88 -19.80 20.19 -30.85
CA TYR A 88 -18.56 20.40 -30.13
C TYR A 88 -18.76 20.42 -28.62
N ALA A 89 -19.78 21.16 -28.14
CA ALA A 89 -20.11 21.21 -26.71
C ALA A 89 -20.53 19.83 -26.18
N THR A 90 -21.24 19.03 -26.98
CA THR A 90 -21.62 17.67 -26.57
C THR A 90 -20.41 16.77 -26.40
N HIS A 91 -19.46 16.80 -27.32
CA HIS A 91 -18.21 16.08 -27.19
C HIS A 91 -17.35 16.59 -26.03
N LEU A 92 -17.27 17.92 -25.84
CA LEU A 92 -16.54 18.53 -24.71
C LEU A 92 -17.14 18.12 -23.35
N HIS A 93 -18.47 18.01 -23.25
CA HIS A 93 -19.17 17.54 -22.06
C HIS A 93 -18.71 16.15 -21.62
N GLU A 94 -18.51 15.21 -22.53
CA GLU A 94 -18.05 13.84 -22.20
C GLU A 94 -16.74 13.87 -21.41
N TYR A 95 -15.77 14.71 -21.81
CA TYR A 95 -14.50 14.86 -21.10
C TYR A 95 -14.62 15.62 -19.78
N ILE A 96 -15.40 16.73 -19.79
CA ILE A 96 -15.54 17.58 -18.62
C ILE A 96 -16.28 16.83 -17.51
N SER A 97 -17.38 16.17 -17.83
CA SER A 97 -18.18 15.43 -16.85
C SER A 97 -17.35 14.33 -16.19
N GLN A 98 -16.60 13.54 -16.98
CA GLN A 98 -15.71 12.51 -16.46
C GLN A 98 -14.58 13.09 -15.57
N GLY A 99 -14.03 14.25 -15.97
CA GLY A 99 -13.02 14.95 -15.19
C GLY A 99 -13.55 15.45 -13.85
N LEU A 100 -14.72 16.09 -13.85
CA LEU A 100 -15.40 16.58 -12.64
C LEU A 100 -15.82 15.43 -11.72
N GLU A 101 -16.33 14.33 -12.26
CA GLU A 101 -16.62 13.12 -11.49
C GLU A 101 -15.36 12.56 -10.82
N SER A 102 -14.22 12.55 -11.51
CA SER A 102 -12.94 12.10 -10.96
C SER A 102 -12.47 13.01 -9.82
N ILE A 103 -12.66 14.34 -9.95
CA ILE A 103 -12.34 15.31 -8.89
C ILE A 103 -13.29 15.14 -7.69
N LEU A 104 -14.59 15.01 -7.93
CA LEU A 104 -15.58 14.79 -6.88
C LEU A 104 -15.31 13.49 -6.12
N GLY A 105 -14.95 12.41 -6.84
CA GLY A 105 -14.53 11.16 -6.22
C GLY A 105 -13.26 11.26 -5.38
N ALA A 106 -12.33 12.17 -5.73
CA ALA A 106 -11.14 12.44 -4.93
C ALA A 106 -11.45 13.26 -3.65
N LEU A 107 -12.47 14.13 -3.72
CA LEU A 107 -12.89 14.96 -2.58
C LEU A 107 -13.84 14.22 -1.62
N ASP A 108 -14.32 13.04 -2.00
CA ASP A 108 -15.29 12.22 -1.22
C ASP A 108 -16.55 12.98 -0.77
N LEU A 109 -16.91 14.04 -1.53
CA LEU A 109 -18.00 14.96 -1.17
C LEU A 109 -19.40 14.38 -1.41
N THR A 110 -19.51 13.26 -2.13
CA THR A 110 -20.83 12.76 -2.57
C THR A 110 -21.29 11.50 -1.84
N GLY A 111 -20.43 10.85 -1.04
CA GLY A 111 -20.78 9.60 -0.32
C GLY A 111 -21.34 8.46 -1.21
N SER A 112 -21.38 8.69 -2.53
CA SER A 112 -22.10 7.86 -3.51
C SER A 112 -21.16 7.12 -4.47
N TYR A 113 -19.85 7.37 -4.40
CA TYR A 113 -18.90 6.60 -5.19
C TYR A 113 -18.46 5.41 -4.38
N ASP A 114 -19.04 4.28 -4.71
CA ASP A 114 -18.61 2.92 -4.35
C ASP A 114 -17.22 2.58 -4.96
N LYS A 115 -16.28 3.54 -4.89
CA LYS A 115 -14.88 3.27 -5.17
C LYS A 115 -14.34 2.56 -3.96
N GLN A 116 -14.22 1.27 -4.08
CA GLN A 116 -13.58 0.39 -3.10
C GLN A 116 -12.24 1.01 -2.69
N ARG A 117 -12.20 1.58 -1.48
CA ARG A 117 -10.98 2.16 -0.93
C ARG A 117 -9.95 1.07 -0.76
N THR A 118 -8.75 1.31 -1.25
CA THR A 118 -7.62 0.40 -1.09
C THR A 118 -6.80 0.79 0.13
N ILE A 119 -6.60 -0.16 1.04
CA ILE A 119 -5.67 -0.05 2.16
C ILE A 119 -4.37 -0.75 1.76
N THR A 120 -3.28 0.00 1.77
CA THR A 120 -1.95 -0.50 1.39
C THR A 120 -1.19 -0.91 2.64
N ILE A 121 -0.81 -2.19 2.72
CA ILE A 121 -0.09 -2.79 3.83
C ILE A 121 1.30 -3.22 3.36
N GLY A 122 2.34 -2.63 3.95
CA GLY A 122 3.73 -3.04 3.72
C GLY A 122 4.11 -4.21 4.62
N THR A 123 4.73 -5.24 4.05
CA THR A 123 5.32 -6.36 4.81
C THR A 123 6.54 -6.92 4.08
N SER A 124 7.43 -7.57 4.82
CA SER A 124 8.36 -8.53 4.20
C SER A 124 7.59 -9.78 3.75
N PRO A 125 8.11 -10.58 2.79
CA PRO A 125 7.42 -11.77 2.31
C PRO A 125 7.05 -12.76 3.42
N SER A 126 7.96 -13.03 4.35
CA SER A 126 7.75 -13.98 5.45
C SER A 126 6.74 -13.48 6.47
N VAL A 127 6.80 -12.21 6.86
CA VAL A 127 5.81 -11.61 7.75
C VAL A 127 4.44 -11.57 7.07
N GLY A 128 4.39 -11.17 5.79
CA GLY A 128 3.15 -11.14 5.03
C GLY A 128 2.44 -12.50 4.97
N ALA A 129 3.19 -13.58 4.76
CA ALA A 129 2.63 -14.93 4.75
C ALA A 129 2.00 -15.34 6.09
N LEU A 130 2.52 -14.82 7.21
CA LEU A 130 2.00 -15.12 8.55
C LEU A 130 0.80 -14.25 8.95
N VAL A 131 0.79 -12.96 8.57
CA VAL A 131 -0.19 -12.01 9.11
C VAL A 131 -1.33 -11.69 8.15
N LEU A 132 -1.05 -11.60 6.83
CA LEU A 132 -2.05 -11.14 5.87
C LEU A 132 -3.28 -12.05 5.73
N PRO A 133 -3.21 -13.40 5.83
CA PRO A 133 -4.40 -14.23 5.80
C PRO A 133 -5.37 -13.89 6.93
N THR A 134 -4.88 -13.72 8.15
CA THR A 134 -5.70 -13.35 9.32
C THR A 134 -6.29 -11.95 9.17
N ILE A 135 -5.47 -10.97 8.74
CA ILE A 135 -5.91 -9.60 8.50
C ILE A 135 -6.97 -9.54 7.39
N TYR A 136 -6.75 -10.26 6.29
CA TYR A 136 -7.70 -10.31 5.18
C TYR A 136 -9.07 -10.81 5.64
N GLN A 137 -9.10 -11.91 6.40
CA GLN A 137 -10.34 -12.48 6.94
C GLN A 137 -11.04 -11.51 7.89
N ALA A 138 -10.30 -10.88 8.81
CA ALA A 138 -10.84 -9.92 9.76
C ALA A 138 -11.42 -8.67 9.03
N VAL A 139 -10.66 -8.08 8.11
CA VAL A 139 -11.12 -6.91 7.34
C VAL A 139 -12.32 -7.27 6.46
N LYS A 140 -12.32 -8.44 5.80
CA LYS A 140 -13.47 -8.86 4.98
C LYS A 140 -14.73 -9.10 5.78
N ARG A 141 -14.61 -9.51 7.04
CA ARG A 141 -15.77 -9.68 7.95
C ARG A 141 -16.35 -8.33 8.39
N GLU A 142 -15.49 -7.35 8.73
CA GLU A 142 -15.92 -6.11 9.39
C GLU A 142 -16.03 -4.91 8.43
N ALA A 143 -15.29 -4.92 7.33
CA ALA A 143 -15.26 -3.87 6.32
C ALA A 143 -15.14 -4.45 4.90
N PRO A 144 -16.12 -5.24 4.41
CA PRO A 144 -16.05 -6.02 3.17
C PRO A 144 -15.84 -5.18 1.91
N GLN A 145 -16.19 -3.88 1.94
CA GLN A 145 -16.03 -2.92 0.85
C GLN A 145 -14.56 -2.51 0.62
N LEU A 146 -13.67 -2.75 1.60
CA LEU A 146 -12.27 -2.36 1.46
C LEU A 146 -11.49 -3.36 0.60
N LEU A 147 -10.59 -2.82 -0.22
CA LEU A 147 -9.54 -3.59 -0.90
C LEU A 147 -8.25 -3.54 -0.10
N LEU A 148 -7.58 -4.67 -0.01
CA LEU A 148 -6.25 -4.75 0.58
C LEU A 148 -5.21 -4.91 -0.52
N ARG A 149 -4.12 -4.14 -0.43
CA ARG A 149 -2.95 -4.24 -1.29
C ARG A 149 -1.74 -4.48 -0.41
N ASN A 150 -0.96 -5.52 -0.72
CA ASN A 150 0.34 -5.71 -0.10
C ASN A 150 1.44 -5.13 -0.98
N ILE A 151 2.40 -4.45 -0.36
CA ILE A 151 3.62 -3.95 -1.01
C ILE A 151 4.86 -4.36 -0.22
N GLN A 152 6.00 -4.35 -0.89
CA GLN A 152 7.28 -4.58 -0.25
C GLN A 152 7.69 -3.37 0.61
N VAL A 153 8.26 -3.66 1.76
CA VAL A 153 8.88 -2.64 2.62
C VAL A 153 10.34 -2.47 2.21
N ASN A 154 10.72 -1.24 1.88
CA ASN A 154 12.10 -0.85 1.59
C ASN A 154 12.67 0.02 2.71
N ASP A 155 11.89 1.02 3.13
CA ASP A 155 12.21 1.93 4.23
C ASP A 155 10.91 2.28 4.95
N THR A 156 10.69 1.63 6.09
CA THR A 156 9.45 1.76 6.87
C THR A 156 9.21 3.19 7.31
N GLU A 157 10.23 3.90 7.81
CA GLU A 157 10.08 5.24 8.34
C GLU A 157 9.69 6.22 7.21
N THR A 158 10.40 6.19 6.10
CA THR A 158 10.10 7.04 4.94
C THR A 158 8.75 6.71 4.31
N GLN A 159 8.43 5.43 4.11
CA GLN A 159 7.17 5.02 3.48
C GLN A 159 5.95 5.45 4.29
N LEU A 160 6.00 5.36 5.63
CA LEU A 160 4.92 5.83 6.51
C LEU A 160 4.89 7.35 6.65
N ALA A 161 6.05 8.01 6.78
CA ALA A 161 6.12 9.46 6.94
C ALA A 161 5.60 10.20 5.69
N GLN A 162 5.83 9.64 4.52
CA GLN A 162 5.38 10.19 3.23
C GLN A 162 4.02 9.64 2.76
N PHE A 163 3.31 8.87 3.59
CA PHE A 163 2.02 8.24 3.25
C PHE A 163 2.06 7.40 1.96
N GLN A 164 3.20 6.78 1.64
CA GLN A 164 3.33 5.84 0.52
C GLN A 164 2.66 4.51 0.81
N THR A 165 2.47 4.19 2.09
CA THR A 165 1.72 3.05 2.60
C THR A 165 0.90 3.48 3.82
N ASP A 166 -0.24 2.85 4.02
CA ASP A 166 -1.14 3.16 5.15
C ASP A 166 -0.64 2.50 6.44
N LEU A 167 -0.22 1.24 6.34
CA LEU A 167 0.22 0.40 7.45
C LEU A 167 1.48 -0.37 7.06
N ILE A 168 2.37 -0.62 8.01
CA ILE A 168 3.48 -1.56 7.86
C ILE A 168 3.46 -2.55 9.02
N ILE A 169 3.70 -3.83 8.72
CA ILE A 169 3.84 -4.87 9.73
C ILE A 169 5.20 -5.52 9.54
N ASP A 170 6.04 -5.34 10.50
CA ASP A 170 7.39 -5.89 10.53
C ASP A 170 7.94 -6.02 11.97
N SER A 171 9.20 -6.40 12.06
CA SER A 171 9.93 -6.55 13.32
C SER A 171 10.76 -5.32 13.71
N ASN A 172 10.65 -4.22 12.98
CA ASN A 172 11.42 -3.02 13.27
C ASN A 172 10.72 -2.16 14.31
N SER A 173 11.50 -1.44 15.12
CA SER A 173 11.03 -0.34 15.96
C SER A 173 11.62 0.97 15.47
N PHE A 174 10.91 2.08 15.62
CA PHE A 174 11.31 3.38 15.10
C PHE A 174 11.33 4.43 16.20
N GLY A 175 12.32 5.33 16.11
CA GLY A 175 12.45 6.46 17.02
C GLY A 175 11.60 7.68 16.62
N SER A 176 10.93 7.66 15.48
CA SER A 176 10.16 8.79 14.97
C SER A 176 8.93 9.10 15.83
N ARG A 177 8.82 10.36 16.29
CA ARG A 177 7.65 10.84 17.06
C ARG A 177 6.36 10.88 16.24
N ALA A 178 6.46 10.92 14.92
CA ALA A 178 5.31 10.94 14.01
C ALA A 178 4.67 9.56 13.84
N LEU A 179 5.43 8.50 14.09
CA LEU A 179 4.96 7.12 13.94
C LEU A 179 4.45 6.57 15.27
N ALA A 180 3.52 5.64 15.18
CA ALA A 180 3.06 4.82 16.28
C ALA A 180 3.27 3.35 15.93
N HIS A 181 3.42 2.52 16.95
CA HIS A 181 3.49 1.08 16.79
C HIS A 181 2.66 0.38 17.86
N ASN A 182 2.18 -0.80 17.52
CA ASN A 182 1.52 -1.72 18.44
C ASN A 182 2.12 -3.11 18.22
N VAL A 183 2.64 -3.72 19.27
CA VAL A 183 3.08 -5.12 19.20
C VAL A 183 1.85 -6.00 18.97
N LEU A 184 1.88 -6.80 17.91
CA LEU A 184 0.85 -7.77 17.58
C LEU A 184 1.10 -9.09 18.31
N TYR A 185 2.34 -9.58 18.22
CA TYR A 185 2.78 -10.78 18.93
C TYR A 185 4.31 -10.85 19.00
N ALA A 186 4.79 -11.65 19.95
CA ALA A 186 6.17 -12.11 19.99
C ALA A 186 6.25 -13.55 19.48
N ASP A 187 7.32 -13.89 18.73
CA ASP A 187 7.55 -15.21 18.16
C ASP A 187 8.92 -15.72 18.57
N GLY A 188 8.98 -16.91 19.17
CA GLY A 188 10.22 -17.55 19.58
C GLY A 188 11.06 -17.96 18.38
N LEU A 189 12.37 -18.11 18.60
CA LEU A 189 13.29 -18.56 17.57
C LEU A 189 13.60 -20.05 17.72
N LEU A 190 13.71 -20.72 16.58
CA LEU A 190 14.05 -22.15 16.49
C LEU A 190 15.30 -22.34 15.62
N LEU A 191 16.10 -23.32 15.99
CA LEU A 191 17.15 -23.86 15.14
C LEU A 191 16.55 -24.94 14.25
N VAL A 192 16.69 -24.82 12.93
CA VAL A 192 15.97 -25.64 11.95
C VAL A 192 16.94 -26.22 10.92
N CYS A 193 16.70 -27.47 10.56
CA CYS A 193 17.42 -28.23 9.54
C CYS A 193 16.44 -29.04 8.68
N ARG A 194 16.94 -29.82 7.71
CA ARG A 194 16.14 -30.82 7.00
C ARG A 194 15.80 -32.01 7.91
N LYS A 195 14.77 -32.77 7.52
CA LYS A 195 14.50 -34.10 8.13
C LYS A 195 15.71 -35.03 7.98
N ASN A 196 15.94 -35.86 8.99
CA ASN A 196 17.06 -36.80 9.02
C ASN A 196 18.45 -36.12 8.92
N HIS A 197 18.58 -34.88 9.39
CA HIS A 197 19.86 -34.19 9.46
C HIS A 197 20.74 -34.82 10.54
N PRO A 198 22.09 -34.93 10.33
CA PRO A 198 23.01 -35.52 11.31
C PRO A 198 22.91 -34.88 12.71
N ALA A 199 22.68 -33.58 12.81
CA ALA A 199 22.51 -32.86 14.08
C ALA A 199 21.34 -33.37 14.95
N LEU A 200 20.36 -34.09 14.38
CA LEU A 200 19.24 -34.66 15.12
C LEU A 200 19.57 -35.97 15.84
N SER A 201 20.69 -36.61 15.51
CA SER A 201 21.12 -37.88 16.11
C SER A 201 21.80 -37.73 17.47
N GLN A 202 22.08 -36.50 17.90
CA GLN A 202 22.74 -36.18 19.17
C GLN A 202 22.12 -34.96 19.84
N THR A 203 22.39 -34.80 21.15
CA THR A 203 21.98 -33.57 21.84
C THR A 203 22.74 -32.38 21.33
N ALA A 204 22.02 -31.35 20.89
CA ALA A 204 22.64 -30.12 20.38
C ALA A 204 23.33 -29.35 21.52
N THR A 205 24.60 -29.06 21.34
CA THR A 205 25.43 -28.23 22.22
C THR A 205 26.12 -27.14 21.39
N MET A 206 26.55 -26.07 22.05
CA MET A 206 27.31 -25.01 21.35
C MET A 206 28.58 -25.55 20.66
N GLU A 207 29.17 -26.62 21.20
CA GLU A 207 30.40 -27.23 20.66
C GLU A 207 30.11 -28.00 19.37
N ASN A 208 29.12 -28.93 19.36
CA ASN A 208 28.86 -29.75 18.18
C ASN A 208 28.09 -29.00 17.06
N LEU A 209 27.44 -27.91 17.38
CA LEU A 209 26.77 -27.06 16.37
C LEU A 209 27.77 -26.23 15.55
N ARG A 210 29.06 -26.10 15.97
CA ARG A 210 30.09 -25.44 15.19
C ARG A 210 30.54 -26.23 13.96
N ASP A 211 30.33 -27.54 14.00
CA ASP A 211 30.72 -28.44 12.90
C ASP A 211 29.79 -28.37 11.69
N TYR A 212 28.65 -27.66 11.83
CA TYR A 212 27.65 -27.50 10.77
C TYR A 212 27.73 -26.14 10.10
N GLU A 213 27.34 -26.12 8.84
CA GLU A 213 27.26 -24.91 8.04
C GLU A 213 25.87 -24.26 8.16
N TYR A 214 25.83 -22.93 8.05
CA TYR A 214 24.63 -22.14 8.30
C TYR A 214 24.14 -21.40 7.05
N ALA A 215 22.83 -21.36 6.88
CA ALA A 215 22.15 -20.40 6.04
C ALA A 215 21.66 -19.22 6.91
N LEU A 216 22.11 -18.02 6.60
CA LEU A 216 21.84 -16.81 7.36
C LEU A 216 20.72 -15.98 6.70
N PHE A 217 19.73 -15.59 7.48
CA PHE A 217 18.78 -14.56 7.07
C PHE A 217 19.38 -13.16 7.24
N MET A 218 19.51 -12.44 6.12
CA MET A 218 19.95 -11.06 6.11
C MET A 218 18.77 -10.13 6.31
N ASN A 219 18.70 -9.43 7.42
CA ASN A 219 17.76 -8.36 7.66
C ASN A 219 18.55 -7.09 7.97
N GLU A 220 18.34 -6.04 7.21
CA GLU A 220 19.04 -4.76 7.36
C GLU A 220 18.46 -3.87 8.48
N GLY A 221 17.39 -4.30 9.15
CA GLY A 221 16.77 -3.55 10.24
C GLY A 221 17.70 -3.28 11.41
N HIS A 222 17.94 -2.01 11.72
CA HIS A 222 18.83 -1.59 12.82
C HIS A 222 18.40 -2.09 14.20
N ASN A 223 17.13 -2.38 14.40
CA ASN A 223 16.56 -2.73 15.70
C ASN A 223 16.73 -4.19 16.10
N LEU A 224 17.15 -5.04 15.17
CA LEU A 224 17.50 -6.43 15.48
C LEU A 224 18.97 -6.59 15.88
N ASN A 225 19.72 -5.50 16.06
CA ASN A 225 21.15 -5.58 16.42
C ASN A 225 21.36 -6.31 17.73
N HIS A 226 20.51 -6.09 18.73
CA HIS A 226 20.58 -6.80 20.01
C HIS A 226 20.35 -8.31 19.81
N LEU A 227 19.31 -8.68 19.08
CA LEU A 227 19.04 -10.08 18.76
C LEU A 227 20.16 -10.72 17.95
N ARG A 228 20.71 -10.01 16.95
CA ARG A 228 21.87 -10.46 16.18
C ARG A 228 23.08 -10.68 17.06
N GLN A 229 23.34 -9.77 18.00
CA GLN A 229 24.45 -9.93 18.94
C GLN A 229 24.24 -11.15 19.83
N ARG A 230 23.05 -11.33 20.39
CA ARG A 230 22.70 -12.53 21.17
C ARG A 230 22.88 -13.82 20.37
N ILE A 231 22.44 -13.85 19.11
CA ILE A 231 22.65 -14.99 18.23
C ILE A 231 24.14 -15.18 17.93
N ASN A 232 24.93 -14.12 17.74
CA ASN A 232 26.35 -14.20 17.56
C ASN A 232 27.05 -14.74 18.82
N ASP A 233 26.60 -14.34 20.01
CA ASP A 233 27.14 -14.85 21.28
C ASP A 233 26.84 -16.35 21.49
N LEU A 234 25.65 -16.81 21.00
CA LEU A 234 25.28 -18.24 21.06
C LEU A 234 26.00 -19.07 19.99
N PHE A 235 26.36 -18.49 18.86
CA PHE A 235 26.99 -19.17 17.73
C PHE A 235 28.19 -18.36 17.21
N PRO A 236 29.27 -18.15 18.02
CA PRO A 236 30.37 -17.24 17.70
C PRO A 236 31.17 -17.66 16.47
N ASP A 237 31.35 -18.95 16.29
CA ASP A 237 32.25 -19.53 15.26
C ASP A 237 31.45 -20.21 14.14
N ARG A 238 30.16 -19.91 13.99
CA ARG A 238 29.35 -20.55 12.94
C ARG A 238 29.87 -20.24 11.54
N GLN A 239 29.95 -21.25 10.72
CA GLN A 239 30.36 -21.15 9.32
C GLN A 239 29.12 -20.80 8.47
N VAL A 240 29.05 -19.59 7.95
CA VAL A 240 27.94 -19.14 7.08
C VAL A 240 28.32 -19.39 5.63
N ASN A 241 27.69 -20.37 4.99
CA ASN A 241 27.94 -20.74 3.59
C ASN A 241 26.86 -20.22 2.63
N PHE A 242 25.75 -19.73 3.17
CA PHE A 242 24.70 -19.10 2.38
C PHE A 242 24.04 -17.97 3.16
N SER A 243 23.64 -16.92 2.45
CA SER A 243 22.86 -15.83 3.04
C SER A 243 21.81 -15.33 2.07
N SER A 244 20.63 -14.94 2.59
CA SER A 244 19.50 -14.42 1.79
C SER A 244 18.61 -13.53 2.64
N TYR A 245 17.98 -12.53 2.03
CA TYR A 245 16.87 -11.75 2.63
C TYR A 245 15.51 -12.38 2.39
N ASN A 246 15.46 -13.58 1.86
CA ASN A 246 14.21 -14.31 1.63
C ASN A 246 14.22 -15.63 2.42
N MET A 247 13.42 -15.70 3.48
CA MET A 247 13.30 -16.90 4.31
C MET A 247 12.72 -18.11 3.57
N PHE A 248 11.91 -17.91 2.55
CA PHE A 248 11.40 -19.03 1.73
C PHE A 248 12.54 -19.68 0.93
N THR A 249 13.47 -18.85 0.41
CA THR A 249 14.68 -19.36 -0.26
C THR A 249 15.56 -20.15 0.70
N ILE A 250 15.74 -19.64 1.93
CA ILE A 250 16.50 -20.35 2.98
C ILE A 250 15.80 -21.69 3.31
N ALA A 251 14.49 -21.68 3.53
CA ALA A 251 13.74 -22.90 3.85
C ALA A 251 13.83 -23.96 2.74
N ALA A 252 13.73 -23.56 1.48
CA ALA A 252 13.89 -24.46 0.35
C ALA A 252 15.31 -25.07 0.30
N LEU A 253 16.34 -24.24 0.52
CA LEU A 253 17.74 -24.66 0.50
C LEU A 253 18.06 -25.61 1.66
N ILE A 254 17.70 -25.28 2.90
CA ILE A 254 17.97 -26.16 4.04
C ILE A 254 17.17 -27.46 3.96
N GLY A 255 15.99 -27.46 3.34
CA GLY A 255 15.19 -28.67 3.11
C GLY A 255 15.88 -29.71 2.20
N SER A 256 16.89 -29.29 1.43
CA SER A 256 17.63 -30.12 0.46
C SER A 256 19.15 -30.19 0.69
N SER A 257 19.65 -29.64 1.81
CA SER A 257 21.08 -29.58 2.13
C SER A 257 21.32 -29.86 3.61
N ASP A 258 22.59 -29.97 4.01
CA ASP A 258 22.99 -30.10 5.41
C ASP A 258 23.24 -28.74 6.10
N LEU A 259 22.70 -27.66 5.55
CA LEU A 259 22.71 -26.36 6.19
C LEU A 259 21.66 -26.30 7.30
N ILE A 260 21.99 -25.57 8.34
CA ILE A 260 21.05 -25.24 9.42
C ILE A 260 20.77 -23.74 9.44
N THR A 261 19.62 -23.34 9.98
CA THR A 261 19.24 -21.93 10.09
C THR A 261 18.48 -21.63 11.36
N ILE A 262 18.40 -20.36 11.72
CA ILE A 262 17.53 -19.86 12.78
C ILE A 262 16.34 -19.16 12.13
N MET A 263 15.13 -19.55 12.53
CA MET A 263 13.91 -18.91 12.03
C MET A 263 12.83 -18.79 13.11
N PRO A 264 11.86 -17.86 12.97
CA PRO A 264 10.72 -17.75 13.87
C PRO A 264 9.86 -19.00 13.88
N ALA A 265 9.33 -19.35 15.04
CA ALA A 265 8.58 -20.59 15.26
C ALA A 265 7.30 -20.68 14.42
N ARG A 266 6.56 -19.58 14.29
CA ARG A 266 5.34 -19.55 13.45
C ARG A 266 5.70 -19.77 11.97
N LEU A 267 6.82 -19.20 11.51
CA LEU A 267 7.28 -19.41 10.15
C LEU A 267 7.71 -20.86 9.92
N TYR A 268 8.47 -21.46 10.84
CA TYR A 268 8.78 -22.90 10.79
C TYR A 268 7.51 -23.75 10.69
N ASN A 269 6.52 -23.47 11.54
CA ASN A 269 5.26 -24.21 11.54
C ASN A 269 4.50 -24.10 10.21
N LEU A 270 4.58 -22.97 9.53
CA LEU A 270 4.03 -22.79 8.19
C LEU A 270 4.84 -23.60 7.15
N LEU A 271 6.17 -23.43 7.14
CA LEU A 271 7.04 -23.94 6.09
C LEU A 271 7.30 -25.44 6.15
N ARG A 272 7.23 -26.06 7.33
CA ARG A 272 7.39 -27.52 7.50
C ARG A 272 6.35 -28.36 6.75
N HIS A 273 5.26 -27.74 6.31
CA HIS A 273 4.25 -28.39 5.46
C HIS A 273 4.64 -28.37 3.98
N CYS A 274 5.55 -27.47 3.58
CA CYS A 274 6.00 -27.31 2.19
C CYS A 274 7.36 -27.96 1.93
N TRP A 275 8.24 -27.95 2.94
CA TRP A 275 9.61 -28.51 2.86
C TRP A 275 9.86 -29.49 3.99
N PRO A 276 10.73 -30.49 3.80
CA PRO A 276 11.06 -31.49 4.81
C PRO A 276 11.94 -30.91 5.93
N LEU A 277 11.39 -29.97 6.70
CA LEU A 277 12.06 -29.29 7.79
C LEU A 277 11.81 -29.96 9.14
N GLU A 278 12.81 -29.87 10.01
CA GLU A 278 12.75 -30.37 11.38
C GLU A 278 13.49 -29.42 12.34
N GLN A 279 12.98 -29.29 13.57
CA GLN A 279 13.59 -28.48 14.60
C GLN A 279 14.72 -29.25 15.28
N ILE A 280 15.89 -28.63 15.46
CA ILE A 280 16.93 -29.07 16.33
C ILE A 280 16.64 -28.50 17.73
N PRO A 281 16.39 -29.35 18.76
CA PRO A 281 16.16 -28.88 20.13
C PRO A 281 17.44 -28.22 20.67
N PHE A 282 17.37 -26.91 20.94
CA PHE A 282 18.52 -26.17 21.48
C PHE A 282 18.02 -25.15 22.52
N ALA A 283 18.08 -25.52 23.78
CA ALA A 283 17.51 -24.78 24.91
C ALA A 283 18.00 -23.32 25.03
N PRO A 284 19.28 -22.98 24.75
CA PRO A 284 19.73 -21.59 24.84
C PRO A 284 19.01 -20.61 23.91
N LEU A 285 18.42 -21.08 22.80
CA LEU A 285 17.68 -20.24 21.86
C LEU A 285 16.22 -19.98 22.33
N ASN A 286 15.68 -20.76 23.25
CA ASN A 286 14.30 -20.64 23.72
C ASN A 286 14.00 -19.32 24.43
N ALA A 287 15.01 -18.61 24.93
CA ALA A 287 14.87 -17.29 25.56
C ALA A 287 14.79 -16.13 24.54
N GLU A 288 15.11 -16.41 23.29
CA GLU A 288 15.17 -15.39 22.24
C GLU A 288 13.85 -15.35 21.47
N SER A 289 13.38 -14.15 21.20
CA SER A 289 12.15 -13.90 20.44
C SER A 289 12.28 -12.67 19.55
N ILE A 290 11.40 -12.60 18.55
CA ILE A 290 11.24 -11.45 17.68
C ILE A 290 9.82 -10.91 17.85
N GLU A 291 9.69 -9.61 18.06
CA GLU A 291 8.39 -8.95 18.11
C GLU A 291 7.96 -8.52 16.72
N ILE A 292 6.72 -8.82 16.39
CA ILE A 292 6.06 -8.35 15.16
C ILE A 292 5.07 -7.26 15.54
N SER A 293 5.24 -6.09 14.94
CA SER A 293 4.48 -4.89 15.29
C SER A 293 3.78 -4.30 14.08
N LEU A 294 2.61 -3.72 14.33
CA LEU A 294 1.88 -2.86 13.40
C LEU A 294 2.38 -1.43 13.56
N HIS A 295 2.80 -0.82 12.45
CA HIS A 295 3.29 0.56 12.40
C HIS A 295 2.39 1.40 11.51
N TYR A 296 2.16 2.67 11.92
CA TYR A 296 1.38 3.63 11.15
C TYR A 296 1.77 5.07 11.51
N ASN A 297 1.45 6.01 10.61
CA ASN A 297 1.57 7.42 10.90
C ASN A 297 0.44 7.85 11.87
N LYS A 298 0.77 8.59 12.94
CA LYS A 298 -0.24 9.07 13.90
C LYS A 298 -1.33 9.91 13.27
N LEU A 299 -1.03 10.62 12.17
CA LEU A 299 -2.02 11.38 11.41
C LEU A 299 -3.05 10.49 10.73
N SER A 300 -2.75 9.22 10.47
CA SER A 300 -3.69 8.24 9.92
C SER A 300 -4.90 8.01 10.83
N LEU A 301 -4.79 8.26 12.14
CA LEU A 301 -5.93 8.19 13.08
C LEU A 301 -6.97 9.29 12.88
N ARG A 302 -6.66 10.33 12.06
CA ARG A 302 -7.66 11.33 11.66
C ARG A 302 -8.62 10.83 10.58
N ASP A 303 -8.28 9.74 9.95
CA ASP A 303 -9.09 9.07 8.94
C ASP A 303 -9.86 7.93 9.60
N PRO A 304 -11.19 8.02 9.73
CA PRO A 304 -12.00 7.02 10.43
C PRO A 304 -11.89 5.63 9.82
N VAL A 305 -11.64 5.52 8.51
CA VAL A 305 -11.48 4.22 7.83
C VAL A 305 -10.16 3.57 8.24
N LEU A 306 -9.06 4.34 8.24
CA LEU A 306 -7.76 3.81 8.68
C LEU A 306 -7.75 3.50 10.18
N GLU A 307 -8.35 4.35 11.01
CA GLU A 307 -8.51 4.06 12.44
C GLU A 307 -9.26 2.74 12.68
N ASN A 308 -10.36 2.52 11.96
CA ASN A 308 -11.10 1.27 12.05
C ASN A 308 -10.25 0.07 11.62
N VAL A 309 -9.52 0.16 10.50
CA VAL A 309 -8.64 -0.92 10.03
C VAL A 309 -7.52 -1.21 11.05
N ILE A 310 -6.90 -0.18 11.62
CA ILE A 310 -5.91 -0.33 12.70
C ILE A 310 -6.49 -1.13 13.87
N ASN A 311 -7.71 -0.81 14.29
CA ASN A 311 -8.38 -1.49 15.37
C ASN A 311 -8.72 -2.95 15.01
N ILE A 312 -9.20 -3.21 13.79
CA ILE A 312 -9.46 -4.58 13.29
C ILE A 312 -8.16 -5.40 13.33
N VAL A 313 -7.05 -4.84 12.82
CA VAL A 313 -5.75 -5.54 12.83
C VAL A 313 -5.29 -5.83 14.26
N ARG A 314 -5.41 -4.87 15.19
CA ARG A 314 -5.01 -5.06 16.60
C ARG A 314 -5.83 -6.12 17.33
N GLN A 315 -7.10 -6.29 16.97
CA GLN A 315 -7.99 -7.27 17.58
C GLN A 315 -7.82 -8.68 16.98
N ALA A 316 -7.17 -8.78 15.82
CA ALA A 316 -6.98 -10.05 15.13
C ALA A 316 -5.79 -10.87 15.67
N PHE A 317 -4.93 -10.28 16.53
CA PHE A 317 -3.74 -10.87 17.13
C PHE A 317 -3.73 -10.72 18.66
#